data_fb566b828171a6c19e3276f6449a8ead
#
_entry.id   fb566b828171a6c19e3276f6449a8ead
#
_cell.length_a   1.000
_cell.length_b   1.000
_cell.length_c   1.000
_cell.angle_alpha   90.00
_cell.angle_beta   90.00
_cell.angle_gamma   90.00
#
_symmetry.space_group_name_H-M   'P 1'
#
loop_
_entity.id
_entity.type
_entity.pdbx_description
1 polymer ?
#
loop_
_entity_poly.entity_id
_entity_poly.type
_entity_poly.pdbx_seq_one_letter_code
_entity_poly.pdbx_strand_id
1 'polypeptide(L)'
;QFLYKDDSGYNFMDNETFEQIVAQETLVDAPQFLKDGQQVSVLVNTDTDTPMSIELPDKIVLLVTYSEPGMRGDTATRTLKPAKVETGATVMVPLFVNEGELIRVNTKTGDYVERVKE
;
A
#
# COMPACT_ATOMS: atom_id res chain seq x y z
N GLN A 1 1.08 -13.87 -0.58
CA GLN A 1 -0.17 -13.11 -0.72
C GLN A 1 -0.68 -12.70 0.65
N PHE A 2 -0.97 -11.42 0.80
CA PHE A 2 -1.57 -10.91 2.03
C PHE A 2 -3.02 -11.32 2.11
N LEU A 3 -3.43 -11.88 3.25
CA LEU A 3 -4.81 -12.30 3.47
C LEU A 3 -5.60 -11.26 4.26
N TYR A 4 -5.18 -11.02 5.51
CA TYR A 4 -5.87 -10.09 6.39
C TYR A 4 -5.00 -9.76 7.60
N LYS A 5 -5.40 -8.72 8.33
CA LYS A 5 -4.79 -8.35 9.59
C LYS A 5 -5.73 -8.72 10.73
N ASP A 6 -5.18 -9.31 11.79
CA ASP A 6 -5.94 -9.60 13.00
C ASP A 6 -5.10 -9.26 14.24
N ASP A 7 -5.55 -9.70 15.42
CA ASP A 7 -4.85 -9.41 16.68
C ASP A 7 -3.48 -10.05 16.74
N SER A 8 -3.26 -11.13 15.99
CA SER A 8 -1.96 -11.81 15.94
C SER A 8 -0.97 -11.11 15.02
N GLY A 9 -1.44 -10.25 14.12
CA GLY A 9 -0.61 -9.55 13.16
C GLY A 9 -1.15 -9.66 11.74
N TYR A 10 -0.23 -9.59 10.79
CA TYR A 10 -0.56 -9.68 9.37
C TYR A 10 -0.44 -11.12 8.90
N ASN A 11 -1.48 -11.62 8.26
CA ASN A 11 -1.55 -13.00 7.80
C ASN A 11 -1.30 -13.08 6.30
N PHE A 12 -0.36 -13.94 5.92
CA PHE A 12 0.04 -14.14 4.53
C PHE A 12 -0.08 -15.61 4.16
N MET A 13 -0.21 -15.89 2.88
CA MET A 13 -0.23 -17.25 2.37
C MET A 13 0.83 -17.43 1.31
N ASP A 14 1.58 -18.52 1.40
CA ASP A 14 2.54 -18.89 0.37
C ASP A 14 1.76 -19.41 -0.84
N ASN A 15 1.98 -18.81 -2.00
CA ASN A 15 1.24 -19.16 -3.21
C ASN A 15 1.57 -20.55 -3.75
N GLU A 16 2.70 -21.11 -3.36
CA GLU A 16 3.13 -22.42 -3.83
C GLU A 16 2.71 -23.54 -2.88
N THR A 17 2.93 -23.33 -1.58
CA THR A 17 2.66 -24.37 -0.58
C THR A 17 1.32 -24.20 0.12
N PHE A 18 0.70 -23.04 -0.02
CA PHE A 18 -0.55 -22.65 0.65
C PHE A 18 -0.44 -22.63 2.17
N GLU A 19 0.78 -22.55 2.69
CA GLU A 19 0.99 -22.39 4.12
C GLU A 19 0.76 -20.96 4.53
N GLN A 20 0.17 -20.77 5.71
CA GLN A 20 -0.06 -19.43 6.26
C GLN A 20 1.11 -19.00 7.12
N ILE A 21 1.45 -17.73 7.00
CA ILE A 21 2.51 -17.10 7.77
C ILE A 21 1.92 -15.89 8.46
N VAL A 22 2.20 -15.75 9.76
CA VAL A 22 1.79 -14.57 10.54
C VAL A 22 3.03 -13.75 10.83
N ALA A 23 2.98 -12.46 10.52
CA ALA A 23 4.10 -11.56 10.75
C ALA A 23 3.63 -10.32 11.51
N GLN A 24 4.49 -9.83 12.37
CA GLN A 24 4.21 -8.60 13.10
C GLN A 24 4.41 -7.38 12.20
N GLU A 25 3.73 -6.29 12.54
CA GLU A 25 3.80 -5.06 11.77
C GLU A 25 5.24 -4.58 11.55
N THR A 26 6.11 -4.79 12.53
CA THR A 26 7.50 -4.36 12.44
C THR A 26 8.27 -5.05 11.33
N LEU A 27 7.80 -6.20 10.87
CA LEU A 27 8.44 -6.93 9.79
C LEU A 27 7.97 -6.49 8.41
N VAL A 28 6.86 -5.77 8.34
CA VAL A 28 6.26 -5.35 7.08
C VAL A 28 6.86 -4.00 6.66
N ASP A 29 7.34 -3.94 5.43
CA ASP A 29 8.05 -2.77 4.90
C ASP A 29 7.16 -1.52 4.85
N ALA A 30 5.94 -1.65 4.34
CA ALA A 30 5.02 -0.53 4.23
C ALA A 30 3.60 -1.00 4.54
N PRO A 31 3.30 -1.26 5.83
CA PRO A 31 2.00 -1.85 6.19
C PRO A 31 0.81 -0.99 5.81
N GLN A 32 0.98 0.33 5.75
CA GLN A 32 -0.11 1.23 5.40
C GLN A 32 -0.56 1.07 3.94
N PHE A 33 0.22 0.40 3.11
CA PHE A 33 -0.12 0.18 1.71
C PHE A 33 -0.54 -1.26 1.40
N LEU A 34 -0.59 -2.12 2.40
CA LEU A 34 -1.06 -3.48 2.21
C LEU A 34 -2.57 -3.52 2.00
N LYS A 35 -3.00 -4.17 0.95
CA LYS A 35 -4.41 -4.43 0.72
C LYS A 35 -4.65 -5.94 0.58
N ASP A 36 -5.88 -6.37 0.81
CA ASP A 36 -6.23 -7.79 0.75
C ASP A 36 -5.88 -8.35 -0.64
N GLY A 37 -5.20 -9.47 -0.65
CA GLY A 37 -4.79 -10.11 -1.89
C GLY A 37 -3.49 -9.57 -2.49
N GLN A 38 -2.86 -8.59 -1.85
CA GLN A 38 -1.62 -8.01 -2.35
C GLN A 38 -0.49 -9.04 -2.34
N GLN A 39 0.22 -9.16 -3.46
CA GLN A 39 1.40 -10.01 -3.55
C GLN A 39 2.58 -9.32 -2.89
N VAL A 40 3.30 -10.06 -2.06
CA VAL A 40 4.46 -9.53 -1.36
C VAL A 40 5.58 -10.56 -1.41
N SER A 41 6.80 -10.11 -1.13
CA SER A 41 7.96 -10.98 -0.99
C SER A 41 8.25 -11.17 0.49
N VAL A 42 8.44 -12.42 0.90
CA VAL A 42 8.77 -12.74 2.29
C VAL A 42 10.20 -13.25 2.34
N LEU A 43 11.03 -12.57 3.12
CA LEU A 43 12.40 -13.02 3.36
C LEU A 43 12.40 -13.90 4.59
N VAL A 44 12.86 -15.13 4.43
CA VAL A 44 12.79 -16.15 5.48
C VAL A 44 14.21 -16.54 5.91
N ASN A 45 14.42 -16.67 7.20
CA ASN A 45 15.66 -17.23 7.74
C ASN A 45 15.59 -18.75 7.58
N THR A 46 16.46 -19.29 6.72
CA THR A 46 16.43 -20.72 6.40
C THR A 46 16.88 -21.61 7.55
N ASP A 47 17.65 -21.06 8.49
CA ASP A 47 18.10 -21.85 9.64
C ASP A 47 16.99 -22.07 10.67
N THR A 48 16.11 -21.08 10.83
CA THR A 48 15.05 -21.14 11.83
C THR A 48 13.65 -21.24 11.20
N ASP A 49 13.58 -21.11 9.87
CA ASP A 49 12.34 -21.15 9.11
C ASP A 49 11.33 -20.09 9.60
N THR A 50 11.86 -18.92 9.98
CA THR A 50 11.03 -17.82 10.45
C THR A 50 11.10 -16.64 9.48
N PRO A 51 9.98 -15.91 9.29
CA PRO A 51 10.02 -14.73 8.44
C PRO A 51 10.87 -13.63 9.05
N MET A 52 11.74 -13.04 8.24
CA MET A 52 12.63 -11.95 8.65
C MET A 52 12.09 -10.59 8.24
N SER A 53 11.54 -10.51 7.05
CA SER A 53 10.95 -9.26 6.57
C SER A 53 9.95 -9.55 5.47
N ILE A 54 9.02 -8.62 5.29
CA ILE A 54 8.01 -8.71 4.24
C ILE A 54 8.10 -7.43 3.42
N GLU A 55 8.38 -7.58 2.14
CA GLU A 55 8.58 -6.47 1.24
C GLU A 55 7.45 -6.40 0.21
N LEU A 56 6.86 -5.22 0.08
CA LEU A 56 5.88 -4.96 -0.97
C LEU A 56 6.62 -4.66 -2.27
N PRO A 57 5.95 -4.85 -3.42
CA PRO A 57 6.52 -4.36 -4.69
C PRO A 57 6.84 -2.87 -4.57
N ASP A 58 7.81 -2.41 -5.34
CA ASP A 58 8.19 -0.99 -5.30
C ASP A 58 7.01 -0.07 -5.58
N LYS A 59 6.11 -0.50 -6.47
CA LYS A 59 4.94 0.28 -6.84
C LYS A 59 3.71 -0.60 -6.81
N ILE A 60 2.62 -0.05 -6.28
CA ILE A 60 1.33 -0.75 -6.22
C ILE A 60 0.23 0.19 -6.73
N VAL A 61 -0.87 -0.42 -7.17
CA VAL A 61 -2.04 0.33 -7.65
C VAL A 61 -3.08 0.34 -6.54
N LEU A 62 -3.55 1.52 -6.18
CA LEU A 62 -4.53 1.71 -5.11
C LEU A 62 -5.68 2.58 -5.60
N LEU A 63 -6.87 2.27 -5.11
CA LEU A 63 -8.07 3.06 -5.40
C LEU A 63 -8.14 4.26 -4.44
N VAL A 64 -8.37 5.43 -4.99
CA VAL A 64 -8.60 6.63 -4.17
C VAL A 64 -10.03 6.58 -3.65
N THR A 65 -10.18 6.52 -2.32
CA THR A 65 -11.48 6.43 -1.68
C THR A 65 -12.01 7.78 -1.23
N TYR A 66 -11.10 8.75 -1.02
CA TYR A 66 -11.47 10.11 -0.65
C TYR A 66 -10.38 11.07 -1.11
N SER A 67 -10.77 12.18 -1.69
CA SER A 67 -9.85 13.26 -1.97
C SER A 67 -10.56 14.59 -1.84
N GLU A 68 -9.84 15.59 -1.35
CA GLU A 68 -10.39 16.93 -1.29
C GLU A 68 -10.51 17.52 -2.68
N PRO A 69 -11.55 18.32 -2.97
CA PRO A 69 -11.63 19.03 -4.23
C PRO A 69 -10.45 20.00 -4.35
N GLY A 70 -9.97 20.20 -5.56
CA GLY A 70 -8.94 21.20 -5.80
C GLY A 70 -9.49 22.59 -5.49
N MET A 71 -8.77 23.33 -4.64
CA MET A 71 -9.20 24.67 -4.22
C MET A 71 -8.59 25.73 -5.12
N ARG A 72 -9.41 26.56 -5.73
CA ARG A 72 -8.93 27.55 -6.65
C ARG A 72 -8.02 28.60 -5.99
N GLY A 73 -8.36 28.97 -4.78
CA GLY A 73 -7.62 30.01 -4.08
C GLY A 73 -6.21 29.62 -3.70
N ASP A 74 -5.94 28.33 -3.65
CA ASP A 74 -4.66 27.81 -3.16
C ASP A 74 -3.76 27.29 -4.26
N THR A 75 -4.21 27.29 -5.49
CA THR A 75 -3.48 26.66 -6.58
C THR A 75 -2.15 27.32 -6.90
N ALA A 76 -1.98 28.57 -6.52
CA ALA A 76 -0.72 29.28 -6.75
C ALA A 76 0.43 28.71 -5.91
N THR A 77 0.12 28.11 -4.76
CA THR A 77 1.14 27.63 -3.86
C THR A 77 1.02 26.14 -3.55
N ARG A 78 -0.12 25.53 -3.91
CA ARG A 78 -0.35 24.10 -3.64
C ARG A 78 -0.41 23.35 -4.96
N THR A 79 0.49 22.39 -5.11
CA THR A 79 0.49 21.53 -6.28
C THR A 79 -0.02 20.13 -5.94
N LEU A 80 -0.14 19.80 -4.65
CA LEU A 80 -0.57 18.51 -4.19
C LEU A 80 -1.68 18.67 -3.17
N LYS A 81 -2.49 17.61 -3.01
CA LYS A 81 -3.53 17.54 -1.99
C LYS A 81 -3.53 16.15 -1.37
N PRO A 82 -4.00 16.00 -0.12
CA PRO A 82 -4.09 14.68 0.48
C PRO A 82 -5.24 13.88 -0.12
N ALA A 83 -5.00 12.60 -0.34
CA ALA A 83 -6.02 11.66 -0.78
C ALA A 83 -5.91 10.39 0.03
N LYS A 84 -7.05 9.83 0.43
CA LYS A 84 -7.06 8.54 1.10
C LYS A 84 -7.25 7.44 0.08
N VAL A 85 -6.52 6.36 0.26
CA VAL A 85 -6.59 5.21 -0.61
C VAL A 85 -7.24 4.04 0.12
N GLU A 86 -7.55 2.98 -0.61
CA GLU A 86 -8.36 1.86 -0.10
C GLU A 86 -7.78 1.19 1.15
N THR A 87 -6.48 1.32 1.38
CA THR A 87 -5.84 0.75 2.57
C THR A 87 -5.97 1.65 3.80
N GLY A 88 -6.53 2.83 3.65
CA GLY A 88 -6.65 3.82 4.73
C GLY A 88 -5.48 4.77 4.84
N ALA A 89 -4.44 4.57 4.05
CA ALA A 89 -3.28 5.46 4.04
C ALA A 89 -3.60 6.77 3.32
N THR A 90 -2.85 7.80 3.64
CA THR A 90 -2.96 9.09 2.97
C THR A 90 -1.75 9.29 2.06
N VAL A 91 -2.02 9.68 0.81
CA VAL A 91 -0.99 9.92 -0.19
C VAL A 91 -1.21 11.32 -0.75
N MET A 92 -0.13 12.08 -0.89
CA MET A 92 -0.20 13.40 -1.53
C MET A 92 -0.25 13.20 -3.03
N VAL A 93 -1.29 13.71 -3.67
CA VAL A 93 -1.54 13.53 -5.10
C VAL A 93 -1.71 14.89 -5.79
N PRO A 94 -1.49 14.94 -7.12
CA PRO A 94 -1.78 16.17 -7.86
C PRO A 94 -3.25 16.57 -7.73
N LEU A 95 -3.53 17.85 -7.91
CA LEU A 95 -4.87 18.39 -7.71
C LEU A 95 -5.92 17.78 -8.65
N PHE A 96 -5.50 17.24 -9.79
CA PHE A 96 -6.43 16.66 -10.77
C PHE A 96 -6.91 15.25 -10.41
N VAL A 97 -6.34 14.62 -9.39
CA VAL A 97 -6.74 13.26 -8.99
C VAL A 97 -8.04 13.34 -8.20
N ASN A 98 -9.01 12.50 -8.56
CA ASN A 98 -10.34 12.48 -7.94
C ASN A 98 -10.64 11.14 -7.31
N GLU A 99 -11.65 11.14 -6.44
CA GLU A 99 -12.16 9.91 -5.86
C GLU A 99 -12.59 8.94 -6.97
N GLY A 100 -12.37 7.66 -6.72
CA GLY A 100 -12.74 6.62 -7.67
C GLY A 100 -11.69 6.35 -8.73
N GLU A 101 -10.62 7.12 -8.75
CA GLU A 101 -9.52 6.87 -9.68
C GLU A 101 -8.50 5.92 -9.08
N LEU A 102 -7.84 5.15 -9.95
CA LEU A 102 -6.73 4.29 -9.54
C LEU A 102 -5.42 5.04 -9.72
N ILE A 103 -4.55 4.94 -8.73
CA ILE A 103 -3.23 5.56 -8.79
C ILE A 103 -2.16 4.54 -8.48
N ARG A 104 -0.98 4.78 -9.04
CA ARG A 104 0.21 3.99 -8.70
C ARG A 104 1.00 4.74 -7.65
N VAL A 105 1.40 4.04 -6.60
CA VAL A 105 2.09 4.62 -5.46
C VAL A 105 3.41 3.88 -5.27
N ASN A 106 4.47 4.64 -5.00
CA ASN A 106 5.77 4.07 -4.65
C ASN A 106 5.74 3.70 -3.16
N THR A 107 5.82 2.40 -2.86
CA THR A 107 5.70 1.93 -1.48
C THR A 107 6.92 2.29 -0.62
N LYS A 108 8.06 2.53 -1.23
CA LYS A 108 9.28 2.86 -0.48
C LYS A 108 9.28 4.29 0.02
N THR A 109 8.70 5.20 -0.76
CA THR A 109 8.67 6.63 -0.41
C THR A 109 7.28 7.12 -0.01
N GLY A 110 6.23 6.37 -0.37
CA GLY A 110 4.85 6.78 -0.11
C GLY A 110 4.32 7.81 -1.09
N ASP A 111 5.01 8.02 -2.20
CA ASP A 111 4.69 9.07 -3.16
C ASP A 111 3.82 8.57 -4.30
N TYR A 112 2.97 9.46 -4.80
CA TYR A 112 2.21 9.25 -6.01
C TYR A 112 3.15 9.15 -7.22
N VAL A 113 2.88 8.20 -8.11
CA VAL A 113 3.67 8.02 -9.34
C VAL A 113 2.87 8.46 -10.55
N GLU A 114 1.68 7.89 -10.74
CA GLU A 114 0.84 8.23 -11.91
C GLU A 114 -0.57 7.72 -11.69
N ARG A 115 -1.50 8.24 -12.50
CA ARG A 115 -2.85 7.67 -12.55
C ARG A 115 -2.82 6.43 -13.44
N VAL A 116 -3.63 5.45 -13.06
CA VAL A 116 -3.74 4.19 -13.81
C VAL A 116 -5.10 4.16 -14.48
N LYS A 117 -5.09 3.94 -15.77
CA LYS A 117 -6.34 3.77 -16.52
C LYS A 117 -6.64 2.30 -16.70
N GLU A 118 -7.88 1.95 -16.51
CA GLU A 118 -8.36 0.62 -16.82
C GLU A 118 -9.30 0.64 -17.98
#